data_7053fbadcbe8905d8c63bbe921d3bf05
#
_entry.id   7053fbadcbe8905d8c63bbe921d3bf05
#
_cell.length_a   1.000
_cell.length_b   1.000
_cell.length_c   1.000
_cell.angle_alpha   90.00
_cell.angle_beta   90.00
_cell.angle_gamma   90.00
#
_symmetry.space_group_name_H-M   'P 1'
#
loop_
_entity.id
_entity.type
_entity.pdbx_description
1 polymer ?
#
loop_
_entity_poly.entity_id
_entity_poly.type
_entity_poly.pdbx_seq_one_letter_code
_entity_poly.pdbx_strand_id
1 'polypeptide(L)'
;MILRTNDMRSNIGFVVIGRNEGSRLIDCLESIKKFAPAIVYVDSASTDQSVHEALTRGVHVLELDMMTKFTAARARNAGFSMLLKLYPELSYVHFADGDCIVNESWVEDAISFLEQHPQVAVTCGRRRERFPEASTYNQLCDIEWNTPVGKAKACGGDAMMRVSVFQQVKGFNAHLIAGEEPELCI
;
A
#
# COMPACT_ATOMS: atom_id res chain seq x y z
N MET A 1 -0.94 29.05 -4.98
CA MET A 1 0.37 28.80 -4.32
C MET A 1 0.79 27.39 -4.75
N ILE A 2 1.73 27.27 -5.69
CA ILE A 2 2.19 25.97 -6.18
C ILE A 2 3.10 25.40 -5.08
N LEU A 3 2.63 24.40 -4.34
CA LEU A 3 3.47 23.65 -3.41
C LEU A 3 4.64 23.06 -4.20
N ARG A 4 5.85 23.23 -3.72
CA ARG A 4 7.05 22.67 -4.37
C ARG A 4 6.99 21.16 -4.28
N THR A 5 7.36 20.46 -5.32
CA THR A 5 7.37 18.97 -5.41
C THR A 5 8.09 18.27 -4.24
N ASN A 6 9.01 18.94 -3.56
CA ASN A 6 9.67 18.44 -2.35
C ASN A 6 8.76 18.40 -1.10
N ASP A 7 7.77 19.30 -0.99
CA ASP A 7 6.81 19.32 0.14
C ASP A 7 5.79 18.19 0.04
N MET A 8 5.43 17.78 -1.17
CA MET A 8 4.44 16.71 -1.38
C MET A 8 4.96 15.32 -0.99
N ARG A 9 6.26 15.08 -1.19
CA ARG A 9 6.91 13.79 -0.86
C ARG A 9 7.11 13.57 0.64
N SER A 10 7.13 14.62 1.44
CA SER A 10 7.26 14.53 2.91
C SER A 10 5.96 14.14 3.62
N ASN A 11 4.81 14.22 2.94
CA ASN A 11 3.48 14.01 3.53
C ASN A 11 2.87 12.63 3.27
N ILE A 12 3.60 11.72 2.60
CA ILE A 12 3.14 10.37 2.31
C ILE A 12 4.00 9.32 3.00
N GLY A 13 3.36 8.29 3.52
CA GLY A 13 4.02 7.08 3.98
C GLY A 13 3.48 5.84 3.30
N PHE A 14 4.28 4.78 3.26
CA PHE A 14 3.93 3.51 2.66
C PHE A 14 3.86 2.41 3.71
N VAL A 15 2.82 1.60 3.62
CA VAL A 15 2.70 0.34 4.35
C VAL A 15 2.69 -0.78 3.32
N VAL A 16 3.74 -1.58 3.33
CA VAL A 16 3.90 -2.75 2.47
C VAL A 16 3.69 -4.00 3.31
N ILE A 17 2.85 -4.92 2.86
CA ILE A 17 2.63 -6.21 3.53
C ILE A 17 3.11 -7.35 2.65
N GLY A 18 3.65 -8.41 3.24
CA GLY A 18 4.11 -9.57 2.45
C GLY A 18 4.52 -10.76 3.29
N ARG A 19 4.73 -11.86 2.58
CA ARG A 19 5.30 -13.09 3.12
C ARG A 19 6.00 -13.87 2.04
N ASN A 20 7.31 -14.11 2.20
CA ASN A 20 8.12 -14.87 1.25
C ASN A 20 8.08 -14.29 -0.17
N GLU A 21 8.18 -12.96 -0.29
CA GLU A 21 8.10 -12.28 -1.58
C GLU A 21 9.42 -12.31 -2.35
N GLY A 22 10.55 -12.53 -1.68
CA GLY A 22 11.86 -12.64 -2.31
C GLY A 22 12.23 -11.42 -3.15
N SER A 23 12.59 -11.64 -4.42
CA SER A 23 12.96 -10.55 -5.34
C SER A 23 11.79 -9.60 -5.65
N ARG A 24 10.54 -10.04 -5.56
CA ARG A 24 9.37 -9.18 -5.78
C ARG A 24 9.31 -8.06 -4.74
N LEU A 25 9.60 -8.37 -3.46
CA LEU A 25 9.69 -7.36 -2.41
C LEU A 25 10.76 -6.32 -2.72
N ILE A 26 11.92 -6.75 -3.22
CA ILE A 26 12.98 -5.84 -3.61
C ILE A 26 12.50 -4.86 -4.69
N ASP A 27 11.90 -5.38 -5.75
CA ASP A 27 11.33 -4.57 -6.84
C ASP A 27 10.26 -3.59 -6.32
N CYS A 28 9.39 -4.05 -5.41
CA CYS A 28 8.38 -3.23 -4.75
C CYS A 28 9.02 -2.08 -3.99
N LEU A 29 9.92 -2.36 -3.06
CA LEU A 29 10.57 -1.37 -2.22
C LEU A 29 11.37 -0.34 -3.03
N GLU A 30 12.11 -0.77 -4.05
CA GLU A 30 12.84 0.14 -4.95
C GLU A 30 11.88 1.03 -5.75
N SER A 31 10.70 0.55 -6.12
CA SER A 31 9.70 1.36 -6.83
C SER A 31 9.13 2.50 -5.99
N ILE A 32 9.02 2.32 -4.67
CA ILE A 32 8.42 3.32 -3.76
C ILE A 32 9.43 4.19 -3.01
N LYS A 33 10.65 3.72 -2.81
CA LYS A 33 11.70 4.40 -2.03
C LYS A 33 12.03 5.80 -2.54
N LYS A 34 11.88 6.04 -3.83
CA LYS A 34 12.10 7.34 -4.46
C LYS A 34 11.04 8.40 -4.11
N PHE A 35 9.88 7.98 -3.61
CA PHE A 35 8.77 8.89 -3.31
C PHE A 35 8.76 9.35 -1.85
N ALA A 36 9.15 8.49 -0.91
CA ALA A 36 9.13 8.83 0.50
C ALA A 36 10.14 8.01 1.30
N PRO A 37 10.75 8.59 2.34
CA PRO A 37 11.55 7.85 3.31
C PRO A 37 10.69 7.05 4.32
N ALA A 38 9.42 7.41 4.45
CA ALA A 38 8.48 6.84 5.42
C ALA A 38 7.88 5.53 4.89
N ILE A 39 8.60 4.42 5.04
CA ILE A 39 8.19 3.09 4.59
C ILE A 39 8.22 2.12 5.76
N VAL A 40 7.12 1.39 5.96
CA VAL A 40 7.03 0.26 6.88
C VAL A 40 6.68 -0.99 6.08
N TYR A 41 7.54 -2.01 6.17
CA TYR A 41 7.25 -3.36 5.69
C TYR A 41 6.75 -4.21 6.85
N VAL A 42 5.60 -4.84 6.68
CA VAL A 42 5.02 -5.77 7.64
C VAL A 42 5.21 -7.19 7.15
N ASP A 43 6.06 -7.91 7.86
CA ASP A 43 6.37 -9.30 7.55
C ASP A 43 5.42 -10.26 8.26
N SER A 44 4.85 -11.19 7.51
CA SER A 44 3.91 -12.19 8.01
C SER A 44 4.55 -13.57 8.17
N ALA A 45 5.67 -13.62 8.90
CA ALA A 45 6.49 -14.82 9.15
C ALA A 45 7.14 -15.39 7.87
N SER A 46 7.88 -14.56 7.17
CA SER A 46 8.73 -15.02 6.07
C SER A 46 9.85 -15.94 6.57
N THR A 47 10.18 -16.93 5.75
CA THR A 47 11.27 -17.87 5.96
C THR A 47 12.42 -17.67 4.97
N ASP A 48 12.26 -16.73 4.06
CA ASP A 48 13.26 -16.30 3.08
C ASP A 48 14.04 -15.07 3.58
N GLN A 49 14.71 -14.35 2.68
CA GLN A 49 15.48 -13.16 3.01
C GLN A 49 14.66 -11.85 3.06
N SER A 50 13.33 -11.91 2.96
CA SER A 50 12.46 -10.72 2.85
C SER A 50 12.72 -9.68 3.94
N VAL A 51 12.80 -10.11 5.21
CA VAL A 51 13.10 -9.23 6.35
C VAL A 51 14.50 -8.61 6.22
N HIS A 52 15.51 -9.41 5.93
CA HIS A 52 16.88 -8.94 5.75
C HIS A 52 16.99 -7.92 4.60
N GLU A 53 16.37 -8.21 3.47
CA GLU A 53 16.38 -7.34 2.30
C GLU A 53 15.70 -5.99 2.55
N ALA A 54 14.61 -5.97 3.32
CA ALA A 54 13.95 -4.73 3.72
C ALA A 54 14.83 -3.89 4.67
N LEU A 55 15.43 -4.52 5.69
CA LEU A 55 16.30 -3.84 6.65
C LEU A 55 17.55 -3.24 6.00
N THR A 56 18.21 -3.97 5.08
CA THR A 56 19.41 -3.47 4.38
C THR A 56 19.13 -2.28 3.49
N ARG A 57 17.86 -2.09 3.08
CA ARG A 57 17.39 -0.94 2.31
C ARG A 57 16.96 0.25 3.17
N GLY A 58 17.10 0.14 4.51
CA GLY A 58 16.71 1.18 5.45
C GLY A 58 15.19 1.32 5.62
N VAL A 59 14.44 0.27 5.31
CA VAL A 59 12.99 0.20 5.53
C VAL A 59 12.72 -0.24 6.96
N HIS A 60 11.74 0.36 7.61
CA HIS A 60 11.28 -0.08 8.93
C HIS A 60 10.51 -1.39 8.79
N VAL A 61 10.91 -2.42 9.53
CA VAL A 61 10.26 -3.73 9.49
C VAL A 61 9.46 -3.98 10.75
N LEU A 62 8.25 -4.48 10.59
CA LEU A 62 7.40 -5.00 11.65
C LEU A 62 7.13 -6.49 11.38
N GLU A 63 7.71 -7.35 12.19
CA GLU A 63 7.38 -8.79 12.16
C GLU A 63 6.07 -9.01 12.91
N LEU A 64 5.06 -9.54 12.21
CA LEU A 64 3.72 -9.72 12.74
C LEU A 64 3.69 -10.90 13.70
N ASP A 65 3.13 -10.71 14.89
CA ASP A 65 2.92 -11.81 15.85
C ASP A 65 1.96 -12.87 15.25
N MET A 66 2.47 -14.08 15.06
CA MET A 66 1.73 -15.19 14.45
C MET A 66 0.95 -16.04 15.46
N MET A 67 1.02 -15.72 16.77
CA MET A 67 0.13 -16.33 17.77
C MET A 67 -1.32 -15.90 17.58
N THR A 68 -1.54 -14.74 16.95
CA THR A 68 -2.84 -14.26 16.51
C THR A 68 -3.05 -14.58 15.02
N LYS A 69 -4.28 -14.99 14.65
CA LYS A 69 -4.63 -15.33 13.26
C LYS A 69 -4.21 -14.21 12.30
N PHE A 70 -3.50 -14.60 11.25
CA PHE A 70 -3.10 -13.70 10.18
C PHE A 70 -4.30 -13.25 9.33
N THR A 71 -4.37 -11.96 9.03
CA THR A 71 -5.18 -11.36 7.95
C THR A 71 -4.42 -10.19 7.32
N ALA A 72 -4.66 -9.89 6.04
CA ALA A 72 -4.08 -8.72 5.37
C ALA A 72 -4.49 -7.42 6.07
N ALA A 73 -5.74 -7.32 6.50
CA ALA A 73 -6.28 -6.21 7.29
C ALA A 73 -5.47 -5.97 8.58
N ARG A 74 -5.16 -7.03 9.33
CA ARG A 74 -4.37 -6.94 10.55
C ARG A 74 -2.95 -6.45 10.25
N ALA A 75 -2.32 -6.96 9.20
CA ALA A 75 -0.99 -6.54 8.80
C ALA A 75 -0.96 -5.05 8.40
N ARG A 76 -1.90 -4.61 7.57
CA ARG A 76 -2.02 -3.20 7.15
C ARG A 76 -2.28 -2.27 8.33
N ASN A 77 -3.16 -2.63 9.26
CA ASN A 77 -3.43 -1.84 10.47
C ASN A 77 -2.19 -1.75 11.38
N ALA A 78 -1.46 -2.84 11.58
CA ALA A 78 -0.25 -2.85 12.39
C ALA A 78 0.85 -1.98 11.75
N GLY A 79 1.03 -2.09 10.44
CA GLY A 79 1.95 -1.24 9.67
C GLY A 79 1.60 0.24 9.75
N PHE A 80 0.32 0.57 9.60
CA PHE A 80 -0.18 1.95 9.74
C PHE A 80 0.10 2.52 11.14
N SER A 81 -0.15 1.74 12.18
CA SER A 81 0.10 2.16 13.56
C SER A 81 1.59 2.44 13.81
N MET A 82 2.48 1.59 13.29
CA MET A 82 3.92 1.81 13.35
C MET A 82 4.35 3.02 12.55
N LEU A 83 3.81 3.17 11.32
CA LEU A 83 4.11 4.29 10.43
C LEU A 83 3.80 5.63 11.11
N LEU A 84 2.62 5.79 11.70
CA LEU A 84 2.24 7.04 12.38
C LEU A 84 3.00 7.28 13.68
N LYS A 85 3.46 6.23 14.37
CA LYS A 85 4.32 6.39 15.53
C LYS A 85 5.69 6.96 15.14
N LEU A 86 6.21 6.58 13.99
CA LEU A 86 7.50 7.05 13.47
C LEU A 86 7.38 8.41 12.75
N TYR A 87 6.26 8.64 12.08
CA TYR A 87 6.02 9.80 11.22
C TYR A 87 4.62 10.37 11.47
N PRO A 88 4.40 11.10 12.59
CA PRO A 88 3.07 11.56 12.99
C PRO A 88 2.47 12.65 12.07
N GLU A 89 3.31 13.30 11.25
CA GLU A 89 2.91 14.43 10.39
C GLU A 89 2.34 14.01 9.03
N LEU A 90 2.27 12.69 8.74
CA LEU A 90 1.81 12.21 7.44
C LEU A 90 0.34 12.56 7.19
N SER A 91 0.07 13.07 6.00
CA SER A 91 -1.30 13.37 5.52
C SER A 91 -1.90 12.20 4.74
N TYR A 92 -1.05 11.40 4.10
CA TYR A 92 -1.46 10.28 3.25
C TYR A 92 -0.72 9.01 3.62
N VAL A 93 -1.41 7.89 3.50
CA VAL A 93 -0.82 6.55 3.56
C VAL A 93 -1.15 5.81 2.28
N HIS A 94 -0.15 5.16 1.69
CA HIS A 94 -0.32 4.22 0.58
C HIS A 94 -0.11 2.80 1.09
N PHE A 95 -1.11 1.95 0.89
CA PHE A 95 -1.00 0.51 1.13
C PHE A 95 -0.58 -0.18 -0.16
N ALA A 96 0.29 -1.17 -0.06
CA ALA A 96 0.72 -1.99 -1.19
C ALA A 96 1.03 -3.42 -0.73
N ASP A 97 0.80 -4.37 -1.62
CA ASP A 97 1.28 -5.73 -1.43
C ASP A 97 2.75 -5.84 -1.90
N GLY A 98 3.55 -6.66 -1.22
CA GLY A 98 5.00 -6.74 -1.42
C GLY A 98 5.44 -7.33 -2.77
N ASP A 99 4.50 -7.76 -3.60
CA ASP A 99 4.72 -8.23 -4.96
C ASP A 99 4.32 -7.22 -6.05
N CYS A 100 3.86 -6.03 -5.64
CA CYS A 100 3.42 -4.97 -6.54
C CYS A 100 4.56 -3.97 -6.85
N ILE A 101 4.56 -3.42 -8.05
CA ILE A 101 5.43 -2.32 -8.46
C ILE A 101 4.58 -1.07 -8.64
N VAL A 102 4.91 -0.02 -7.89
CA VAL A 102 4.21 1.26 -7.98
C VAL A 102 4.72 2.04 -9.21
N ASN A 103 3.79 2.44 -10.08
CA ASN A 103 4.12 3.23 -11.25
C ASN A 103 4.66 4.61 -10.85
N GLU A 104 5.58 5.13 -11.66
CA GLU A 104 6.33 6.35 -11.37
C GLU A 104 5.45 7.60 -11.22
N SER A 105 4.42 7.76 -12.05
CA SER A 105 3.51 8.90 -11.99
C SER A 105 2.40 8.74 -10.96
N TRP A 106 2.13 7.51 -10.52
CA TRP A 106 0.96 7.18 -9.70
C TRP A 106 0.88 8.00 -8.42
N VAL A 107 1.99 8.13 -7.70
CA VAL A 107 1.99 8.80 -6.38
C VAL A 107 1.67 10.29 -6.53
N GLU A 108 2.26 10.95 -7.52
CA GLU A 108 2.04 12.38 -7.78
C GLU A 108 0.61 12.62 -8.28
N ASP A 109 0.12 11.77 -9.19
CA ASP A 109 -1.25 11.81 -9.72
C ASP A 109 -2.28 11.61 -8.61
N ALA A 110 -2.06 10.62 -7.72
CA ALA A 110 -2.94 10.31 -6.60
C ALA A 110 -3.02 11.45 -5.58
N ILE A 111 -1.88 12.03 -5.19
CA ILE A 111 -1.85 13.19 -4.27
C ILE A 111 -2.54 14.38 -4.94
N SER A 112 -2.19 14.70 -6.18
CA SER A 112 -2.79 15.81 -6.92
C SER A 112 -4.31 15.67 -7.02
N PHE A 113 -4.80 14.46 -7.29
CA PHE A 113 -6.23 14.18 -7.33
C PHE A 113 -6.90 14.38 -5.97
N LEU A 114 -6.31 13.85 -4.90
CA LEU A 114 -6.85 14.03 -3.55
C LEU A 114 -6.87 15.52 -3.15
N GLU A 115 -5.81 16.28 -3.42
CA GLU A 115 -5.75 17.71 -3.13
C GLU A 115 -6.85 18.50 -3.86
N GLN A 116 -7.13 18.18 -5.11
CA GLN A 116 -8.18 18.82 -5.92
C GLN A 116 -9.60 18.39 -5.52
N HIS A 117 -9.74 17.25 -4.82
CA HIS A 117 -11.03 16.67 -4.43
C HIS A 117 -11.09 16.40 -2.92
N PRO A 118 -11.26 17.44 -2.07
CA PRO A 118 -11.24 17.28 -0.60
C PRO A 118 -12.28 16.29 -0.05
N GLN A 119 -13.37 16.07 -0.78
CA GLN A 119 -14.44 15.13 -0.43
C GLN A 119 -14.08 13.67 -0.70
N VAL A 120 -12.97 13.40 -1.41
CA VAL A 120 -12.51 12.04 -1.70
C VAL A 120 -11.58 11.57 -0.60
N ALA A 121 -11.90 10.44 0.01
CA ALA A 121 -11.12 9.84 1.09
C ALA A 121 -9.99 8.94 0.60
N VAL A 122 -10.24 8.23 -0.51
CA VAL A 122 -9.39 7.16 -1.04
C VAL A 122 -9.28 7.30 -2.56
N THR A 123 -8.10 7.06 -3.09
CA THR A 123 -7.87 6.81 -4.52
C THR A 123 -7.06 5.54 -4.68
N CYS A 124 -7.35 4.75 -5.70
CA CYS A 124 -6.63 3.51 -5.99
C CYS A 124 -6.14 3.49 -7.43
N GLY A 125 -5.02 2.82 -7.64
CA GLY A 125 -4.45 2.58 -8.96
C GLY A 125 -5.29 1.59 -9.76
N ARG A 126 -5.13 1.61 -11.06
CA ARG A 126 -5.59 0.54 -11.93
C ARG A 126 -4.46 -0.48 -12.07
N ARG A 127 -4.59 -1.60 -11.38
CA ARG A 127 -3.61 -2.68 -11.45
C ARG A 127 -3.57 -3.31 -12.82
N ARG A 128 -2.38 -3.75 -13.21
CA ARG A 128 -2.13 -4.49 -14.43
C ARG A 128 -1.17 -5.64 -14.12
N GLU A 129 -1.39 -6.77 -14.75
CA GLU A 129 -0.44 -7.87 -14.69
C GLU A 129 0.84 -7.50 -15.42
N ARG A 130 2.00 -7.72 -14.79
CA ARG A 130 3.32 -7.38 -15.37
C ARG A 130 3.70 -8.29 -16.53
N PHE A 131 3.29 -9.56 -16.45
CA PHE A 131 3.64 -10.60 -17.40
C PHE A 131 2.40 -11.36 -17.90
N PRO A 132 1.46 -10.67 -18.59
CA PRO A 132 0.20 -11.28 -18.98
C PRO A 132 0.40 -12.49 -19.91
N GLU A 133 1.50 -12.52 -20.67
CA GLU A 133 1.82 -13.61 -21.59
C GLU A 133 2.42 -14.85 -20.90
N ALA A 134 2.72 -14.78 -19.59
CA ALA A 134 3.39 -15.89 -18.89
C ALA A 134 2.45 -17.11 -18.71
N SER A 135 1.16 -16.89 -18.57
CA SER A 135 0.16 -17.96 -18.47
C SER A 135 -1.26 -17.47 -18.73
N THR A 136 -2.20 -18.40 -18.97
CA THR A 136 -3.62 -18.07 -19.05
C THR A 136 -4.14 -17.43 -17.76
N TYR A 137 -3.59 -17.81 -16.61
CA TYR A 137 -3.95 -17.22 -15.33
C TYR A 137 -3.53 -15.74 -15.26
N ASN A 138 -2.30 -15.40 -15.70
CA ASN A 138 -1.84 -14.02 -15.75
C ASN A 138 -2.71 -13.16 -16.71
N GLN A 139 -3.11 -13.73 -17.85
CA GLN A 139 -4.04 -13.04 -18.77
C GLN A 139 -5.39 -12.74 -18.12
N LEU A 140 -5.95 -13.72 -17.38
CA LEU A 140 -7.21 -13.53 -16.64
C LEU A 140 -7.07 -12.45 -15.56
N CYS A 141 -5.99 -12.45 -14.79
CA CYS A 141 -5.71 -11.41 -13.81
C CYS A 141 -5.62 -10.03 -14.45
N ASP A 142 -4.94 -9.89 -15.59
CA ASP A 142 -4.84 -8.60 -16.29
C ASP A 142 -6.20 -8.09 -16.79
N ILE A 143 -7.06 -8.98 -17.26
CA ILE A 143 -8.43 -8.62 -17.68
C ILE A 143 -9.25 -8.20 -16.47
N GLU A 144 -9.20 -8.95 -15.35
CA GLU A 144 -9.95 -8.67 -14.13
C GLU A 144 -9.53 -7.35 -13.48
N TRP A 145 -8.22 -7.08 -13.44
CA TRP A 145 -7.68 -5.87 -12.82
C TRP A 145 -7.80 -4.62 -13.69
N ASN A 146 -8.10 -4.78 -14.97
CA ASN A 146 -8.29 -3.68 -15.92
C ASN A 146 -9.66 -3.00 -15.72
N THR A 147 -9.88 -2.44 -14.53
CA THR A 147 -11.14 -1.79 -14.16
C THR A 147 -11.31 -0.43 -14.83
N PRO A 148 -12.56 0.04 -15.03
CA PRO A 148 -12.82 1.38 -15.58
C PRO A 148 -12.26 2.48 -14.66
N VAL A 149 -11.78 3.56 -15.28
CA VAL A 149 -11.39 4.78 -14.56
C VAL A 149 -12.63 5.51 -14.07
N GLY A 150 -12.60 6.01 -12.84
CA GLY A 150 -13.69 6.77 -12.24
C GLY A 150 -14.03 6.28 -10.83
N LYS A 151 -15.32 6.36 -10.47
CA LYS A 151 -15.80 5.94 -9.16
C LYS A 151 -15.67 4.42 -8.99
N ALA A 152 -14.88 3.97 -8.01
CA ALA A 152 -14.70 2.56 -7.69
C ALA A 152 -15.61 2.15 -6.52
N LYS A 153 -16.02 0.88 -6.48
CA LYS A 153 -16.79 0.29 -5.36
C LYS A 153 -15.88 -0.20 -4.23
N ALA A 154 -14.63 -0.48 -4.54
CA ALA A 154 -13.61 -0.93 -3.61
C ALA A 154 -12.23 -0.48 -4.10
N CYS A 155 -11.30 -0.25 -3.17
CA CYS A 155 -9.98 0.26 -3.52
C CYS A 155 -8.94 -0.84 -3.83
N GLY A 156 -9.17 -2.09 -3.43
CA GLY A 156 -8.16 -3.15 -3.51
C GLY A 156 -6.95 -2.88 -2.62
N GLY A 157 -5.95 -3.78 -2.68
CA GLY A 157 -4.73 -3.71 -1.86
C GLY A 157 -3.73 -2.62 -2.28
N ASP A 158 -4.05 -1.83 -3.30
CA ASP A 158 -3.23 -0.76 -3.86
C ASP A 158 -4.03 0.56 -3.76
N ALA A 159 -3.89 1.25 -2.65
CA ALA A 159 -4.71 2.41 -2.37
C ALA A 159 -3.95 3.49 -1.58
N MET A 160 -4.17 4.74 -1.98
CA MET A 160 -3.75 5.92 -1.23
C MET A 160 -4.95 6.51 -0.49
N MET A 161 -4.80 6.68 0.82
CA MET A 161 -5.84 7.15 1.72
C MET A 161 -5.41 8.37 2.52
N ARG A 162 -6.35 9.24 2.86
CA ARG A 162 -6.10 10.29 3.86
C ARG A 162 -5.92 9.66 5.23
N VAL A 163 -4.82 9.97 5.91
CA VAL A 163 -4.53 9.47 7.27
C VAL A 163 -5.67 9.79 8.23
N SER A 164 -6.18 11.03 8.20
CA SER A 164 -7.28 11.46 9.08
C SER A 164 -8.55 10.63 8.90
N VAL A 165 -8.90 10.29 7.65
CA VAL A 165 -10.09 9.48 7.36
C VAL A 165 -9.89 8.04 7.76
N PHE A 166 -8.71 7.47 7.46
CA PHE A 166 -8.39 6.10 7.86
C PHE A 166 -8.41 5.91 9.39
N GLN A 167 -7.93 6.91 10.14
CA GLN A 167 -8.05 6.93 11.60
C GLN A 167 -9.51 7.03 12.07
N GLN A 168 -10.32 7.88 11.41
CA GLN A 168 -11.74 8.08 11.76
C GLN A 168 -12.55 6.79 11.62
N VAL A 169 -12.31 6.02 10.58
CA VAL A 169 -12.97 4.71 10.35
C VAL A 169 -12.32 3.57 11.13
N LYS A 170 -11.24 3.84 11.88
CA LYS A 170 -10.49 2.88 12.71
C LYS A 170 -9.80 1.77 11.92
N GLY A 171 -9.44 2.05 10.67
CA GLY A 171 -8.73 1.13 9.80
C GLY A 171 -9.57 0.00 9.24
N PHE A 172 -8.90 -1.04 8.73
CA PHE A 172 -9.53 -2.23 8.18
C PHE A 172 -10.09 -3.14 9.28
N ASN A 173 -11.18 -3.84 8.98
CA ASN A 173 -11.74 -4.85 9.87
C ASN A 173 -10.84 -6.09 9.93
N ALA A 174 -10.02 -6.20 10.99
CA ALA A 174 -9.04 -7.28 11.16
C ALA A 174 -9.65 -8.68 11.34
N HIS A 175 -10.95 -8.80 11.55
CA HIS A 175 -11.65 -10.10 11.64
C HIS A 175 -11.94 -10.71 10.27
N LEU A 176 -11.90 -9.92 9.20
CA LEU A 176 -12.10 -10.40 7.84
C LEU A 176 -10.83 -11.08 7.33
N ILE A 177 -11.00 -12.26 6.69
CA ILE A 177 -9.92 -12.97 6.02
C ILE A 177 -9.70 -12.40 4.61
N ALA A 178 -10.79 -11.96 3.97
CA ALA A 178 -10.82 -11.31 2.66
C ALA A 178 -12.01 -10.36 2.59
N GLY A 179 -11.97 -9.37 1.70
CA GLY A 179 -13.03 -8.40 1.51
C GLY A 179 -12.95 -7.20 2.47
N GLU A 180 -11.81 -6.98 3.10
CA GLU A 180 -11.57 -5.85 3.99
C GLU A 180 -11.58 -4.50 3.25
N GLU A 181 -11.14 -4.45 2.00
CA GLU A 181 -11.17 -3.22 1.20
C GLU A 181 -12.59 -2.85 0.75
N PRO A 182 -13.42 -3.79 0.21
CA PRO A 182 -14.82 -3.50 -0.04
C PRO A 182 -15.58 -3.06 1.21
N GLU A 183 -15.32 -3.68 2.36
CA GLU A 183 -15.99 -3.33 3.63
C GLU A 183 -15.59 -1.92 4.09
N LEU A 184 -14.33 -1.56 3.97
CA LEU A 184 -13.86 -0.22 4.33
C LEU A 184 -14.47 0.88 3.46
N CYS A 185 -14.85 0.59 2.21
CA CYS A 185 -15.35 1.55 1.23
C CYS A 185 -16.89 1.75 1.28
N ILE A 186 -17.61 1.11 2.20
CA ILE A 186 -19.05 1.27 2.40
C ILE A 186 -19.33 2.43 3.34
#